data_0b26e97246887c2691fc6c6944e45099
#
_entry.id   0b26e97246887c2691fc6c6944e45099
#
_cell.length_a   1.000
_cell.length_b   1.000
_cell.length_c   1.000
_cell.angle_alpha   90.00
_cell.angle_beta   90.00
_cell.angle_gamma   90.00
#
_symmetry.space_group_name_H-M   'P 1'
#
loop_
_entity.id
_entity.type
_entity.pdbx_description
1 polymer ?
#
loop_
_entity_poly.entity_id
_entity_poly.type
_entity_poly.pdbx_seq_one_letter_code
_entity_poly.pdbx_strand_id
1 'polypeptide(L)'
;MKDAQVDIAWSQEAFLHCGDRAKLMREVFRILKPGGEFVFADPMATLTAPAEVLQPMLDRANLVSFGTVEGYLADAKAAGFKDRGYEDRTEDFLTNYRTIVAETRARHDELKQEISEAFLEKIGNGMQYWVDGGEAGHMVWGSFHFVKPA
;
A
#
# COMPACT_ATOMS: atom_id res chain seq x y z
N MET A 1 -6.44 10.88 -19.16
CA MET A 1 -7.68 11.57 -18.71
C MET A 1 -7.50 13.09 -18.86
N LYS A 2 -8.58 13.82 -19.17
CA LYS A 2 -8.59 15.29 -19.16
C LYS A 2 -8.66 15.80 -17.71
N ASP A 3 -8.47 17.11 -17.51
CA ASP A 3 -8.59 17.75 -16.21
C ASP A 3 -10.03 17.75 -15.72
N ALA A 4 -10.24 17.71 -14.40
CA ALA A 4 -11.52 17.88 -13.73
C ALA A 4 -12.66 16.99 -14.29
N GLN A 5 -12.41 15.68 -14.43
CA GLN A 5 -13.38 14.74 -15.01
C GLN A 5 -14.07 13.85 -13.97
N VAL A 6 -13.45 13.59 -12.83
CA VAL A 6 -13.95 12.60 -11.86
C VAL A 6 -14.31 13.27 -10.54
N ASP A 7 -15.36 12.78 -9.92
CA ASP A 7 -15.83 13.24 -8.61
C ASP A 7 -15.06 12.54 -7.47
N ILE A 8 -14.72 11.26 -7.66
CA ILE A 8 -14.01 10.43 -6.70
C ILE A 8 -12.91 9.68 -7.41
N ALA A 9 -11.72 9.67 -6.83
CA ALA A 9 -10.64 8.74 -7.15
C ALA A 9 -10.43 7.79 -5.96
N TRP A 10 -10.30 6.48 -6.27
CA TRP A 10 -10.06 5.48 -5.24
C TRP A 10 -8.93 4.55 -5.67
N SER A 11 -8.07 4.18 -4.72
CA SER A 11 -6.96 3.26 -4.96
C SER A 11 -6.71 2.39 -3.74
N GLN A 12 -6.33 1.13 -3.97
CA GLN A 12 -5.93 0.21 -2.92
C GLN A 12 -4.70 -0.56 -3.38
N GLU A 13 -3.65 -0.52 -2.56
CA GLU A 13 -2.39 -1.26 -2.75
C GLU A 13 -1.79 -1.11 -4.17
N ALA A 14 -1.89 0.09 -4.73
CA ALA A 14 -1.40 0.38 -6.07
C ALA A 14 -0.31 1.47 -6.09
N PHE A 15 -0.31 2.40 -5.15
CA PHE A 15 0.66 3.50 -5.09
C PHE A 15 2.07 3.03 -4.76
N LEU A 16 2.20 1.92 -4.02
CA LEU A 16 3.49 1.30 -3.74
C LEU A 16 4.25 0.93 -5.03
N HIS A 17 3.54 0.64 -6.13
CA HIS A 17 4.15 0.33 -7.43
C HIS A 17 4.61 1.56 -8.22
N CYS A 18 4.28 2.77 -7.76
CA CYS A 18 4.68 4.00 -8.43
C CYS A 18 6.00 4.54 -7.89
N GLY A 19 7.01 4.69 -8.75
CA GLY A 19 8.30 5.25 -8.37
C GLY A 19 8.29 6.76 -8.12
N ASP A 20 7.32 7.50 -8.70
CA ASP A 20 7.16 8.96 -8.54
C ASP A 20 5.77 9.28 -7.94
N ARG A 21 5.67 9.12 -6.62
CA ARG A 21 4.42 9.32 -5.86
C ARG A 21 3.96 10.77 -5.87
N ALA A 22 4.89 11.71 -5.85
CA ALA A 22 4.58 13.13 -5.94
C ALA A 22 3.92 13.48 -7.29
N LYS A 23 4.40 12.91 -8.40
CA LYS A 23 3.76 13.06 -9.72
C LYS A 23 2.38 12.43 -9.74
N LEU A 24 2.24 11.24 -9.15
CA LEU A 24 0.97 10.53 -9.07
C LEU A 24 -0.07 11.35 -8.29
N MET A 25 0.31 11.93 -7.15
CA MET A 25 -0.55 12.84 -6.38
C MET A 25 -1.03 14.04 -7.21
N ARG A 26 -0.11 14.67 -7.96
CA ARG A 26 -0.46 15.79 -8.85
C ARG A 26 -1.42 15.37 -9.96
N GLU A 27 -1.25 14.17 -10.54
CA GLU A 27 -2.13 13.65 -11.59
C GLU A 27 -3.53 13.33 -11.05
N VAL A 28 -3.63 12.72 -9.87
CA VAL A 28 -4.93 12.50 -9.22
C VAL A 28 -5.61 13.84 -8.93
N PHE A 29 -4.87 14.81 -8.40
CA PHE A 29 -5.41 16.16 -8.17
C PHE A 29 -5.90 16.81 -9.47
N ARG A 30 -5.15 16.67 -10.57
CA ARG A 30 -5.51 17.24 -11.87
C ARG A 30 -6.84 16.70 -12.41
N ILE A 31 -7.05 15.38 -12.33
CA ILE A 31 -8.24 14.72 -12.89
C ILE A 31 -9.50 14.88 -12.03
N LEU A 32 -9.35 15.16 -10.75
CA LEU A 32 -10.47 15.42 -9.84
C LEU A 32 -11.11 16.78 -10.15
N LYS A 33 -12.43 16.83 -10.10
CA LYS A 33 -13.19 18.09 -10.10
C LYS A 33 -12.91 18.90 -8.82
N PRO A 34 -13.13 20.23 -8.82
CA PRO A 34 -13.21 20.98 -7.58
C PRO A 34 -14.22 20.34 -6.62
N GLY A 35 -13.88 20.20 -5.36
CA GLY A 35 -14.68 19.47 -4.35
C GLY A 35 -14.58 17.94 -4.45
N GLY A 36 -13.88 17.40 -5.44
CA GLY A 36 -13.72 15.95 -5.62
C GLY A 36 -12.82 15.33 -4.55
N GLU A 37 -13.04 14.06 -4.29
CA GLU A 37 -12.41 13.31 -3.20
C GLU A 37 -11.42 12.27 -3.70
N PHE A 38 -10.36 12.07 -2.95
CA PHE A 38 -9.38 11.03 -3.17
C PHE A 38 -9.21 10.18 -1.91
N VAL A 39 -9.51 8.90 -2.01
CA VAL A 39 -9.32 7.92 -0.93
C VAL A 39 -8.38 6.83 -1.42
N PHE A 40 -7.36 6.51 -0.65
CA PHE A 40 -6.53 5.36 -0.97
C PHE A 40 -6.00 4.68 0.29
N ALA A 41 -5.66 3.40 0.15
CA ALA A 41 -4.99 2.61 1.16
C ALA A 41 -3.75 1.96 0.56
N ASP A 42 -2.66 1.94 1.33
CA ASP A 42 -1.36 1.42 0.87
C ASP A 42 -0.54 0.88 2.04
N PRO A 43 0.27 -0.15 1.83
CA PRO A 43 1.31 -0.52 2.77
C PRO A 43 2.49 0.45 2.67
N MET A 44 3.01 0.86 3.81
CA MET A 44 4.05 1.87 3.93
C MET A 44 5.14 1.43 4.89
N ALA A 45 6.35 1.92 4.70
CA ALA A 45 7.41 1.79 5.69
C ALA A 45 7.32 2.90 6.73
N THR A 46 7.72 2.60 7.97
CA THR A 46 7.98 3.64 8.96
C THR A 46 9.31 4.34 8.65
N LEU A 47 9.48 5.58 9.13
CA LEU A 47 10.72 6.35 8.91
C LEU A 47 11.97 5.69 9.53
N THR A 48 11.78 4.82 10.52
CA THR A 48 12.86 4.14 11.25
C THR A 48 13.07 2.70 10.78
N ALA A 49 12.36 2.25 9.76
CA ALA A 49 12.48 0.89 9.26
C ALA A 49 13.89 0.65 8.67
N PRO A 50 14.62 -0.37 9.13
CA PRO A 50 15.94 -0.69 8.60
C PRO A 50 15.84 -1.17 7.13
N ALA A 51 16.82 -0.77 6.31
CA ALA A 51 16.83 -1.13 4.89
C ALA A 51 16.88 -2.65 4.68
N GLU A 52 17.61 -3.37 5.53
CA GLU A 52 17.72 -4.84 5.49
C GLU A 52 16.40 -5.56 5.76
N VAL A 53 15.47 -4.95 6.50
CA VAL A 53 14.12 -5.48 6.73
C VAL A 53 13.24 -5.24 5.52
N LEU A 54 13.36 -4.09 4.88
CA LEU A 54 12.53 -3.70 3.74
C LEU A 54 12.94 -4.39 2.43
N GLN A 55 14.24 -4.65 2.24
CA GLN A 55 14.78 -5.12 0.98
C GLN A 55 14.15 -6.44 0.48
N PRO A 56 13.94 -7.49 1.30
CA PRO A 56 13.28 -8.71 0.84
C PRO A 56 11.85 -8.48 0.34
N MET A 57 11.13 -7.53 0.92
CA MET A 57 9.77 -7.17 0.47
C MET A 57 9.81 -6.39 -0.84
N LEU A 58 10.74 -5.44 -0.98
CA LEU A 58 10.94 -4.67 -2.20
C LEU A 58 11.31 -5.58 -3.37
N ASP A 59 12.27 -6.48 -3.19
CA ASP A 59 12.73 -7.42 -4.22
C ASP A 59 11.60 -8.36 -4.67
N ARG A 60 10.84 -8.88 -3.69
CA ARG A 60 9.74 -9.80 -3.98
C ARG A 60 8.63 -9.15 -4.78
N ALA A 61 8.26 -7.92 -4.44
CA ALA A 61 7.18 -7.17 -5.08
C ALA A 61 7.67 -6.35 -6.29
N ASN A 62 8.98 -6.43 -6.60
CA ASN A 62 9.62 -5.63 -7.65
C ASN A 62 9.36 -4.13 -7.48
N LEU A 63 9.53 -3.64 -6.26
CA LEU A 63 9.32 -2.26 -5.88
C LEU A 63 10.65 -1.51 -5.79
N VAL A 64 10.63 -0.22 -6.11
CA VAL A 64 11.79 0.67 -5.96
C VAL A 64 11.92 1.12 -4.49
N SER A 65 10.81 1.44 -3.85
CA SER A 65 10.74 1.91 -2.47
C SER A 65 9.32 1.80 -1.92
N PHE A 66 9.18 1.83 -0.60
CA PHE A 66 7.89 2.08 0.03
C PHE A 66 7.63 3.59 0.17
N GLY A 67 6.35 3.98 0.19
CA GLY A 67 5.92 5.26 0.72
C GLY A 67 6.01 5.27 2.24
N THR A 68 5.87 6.45 2.84
CA THR A 68 5.66 6.64 4.27
C THR A 68 4.41 7.47 4.50
N VAL A 69 3.83 7.41 5.69
CA VAL A 69 2.66 8.24 6.05
C VAL A 69 2.98 9.72 5.83
N GLU A 70 4.11 10.16 6.35
CA GLU A 70 4.56 11.55 6.26
C GLU A 70 4.82 11.97 4.81
N GLY A 71 5.40 11.07 4.01
CA GLY A 71 5.67 11.30 2.58
C GLY A 71 4.38 11.51 1.80
N TYR A 72 3.38 10.66 1.99
CA TYR A 72 2.09 10.80 1.31
C TYR A 72 1.35 12.07 1.74
N LEU A 73 1.36 12.42 3.04
CA LEU A 73 0.77 13.68 3.53
C LEU A 73 1.47 14.92 2.93
N ALA A 74 2.81 14.89 2.85
CA ALA A 74 3.59 15.97 2.25
C ALA A 74 3.30 16.11 0.75
N ASP A 75 3.27 15.01 0.00
CA ASP A 75 3.00 15.01 -1.44
C ASP A 75 1.56 15.47 -1.75
N ALA A 76 0.57 15.04 -0.95
CA ALA A 76 -0.81 15.47 -1.09
C ALA A 76 -0.94 16.98 -0.82
N LYS A 77 -0.31 17.48 0.24
CA LYS A 77 -0.27 18.91 0.54
C LYS A 77 0.38 19.72 -0.58
N ALA A 78 1.52 19.24 -1.09
CA ALA A 78 2.23 19.89 -2.20
C ALA A 78 1.41 19.90 -3.50
N ALA A 79 0.58 18.88 -3.75
CA ALA A 79 -0.35 18.84 -4.86
C ALA A 79 -1.57 19.78 -4.70
N GLY A 80 -1.84 20.29 -3.50
CA GLY A 80 -2.93 21.20 -3.21
C GLY A 80 -4.16 20.56 -2.52
N PHE A 81 -4.08 19.31 -2.12
CA PHE A 81 -5.15 18.64 -1.40
C PHE A 81 -5.35 19.23 0.01
N LYS A 82 -6.60 19.20 0.47
CA LYS A 82 -6.93 19.30 1.89
C LYS A 82 -6.98 17.91 2.48
N ASP A 83 -6.25 17.72 3.57
CA ASP A 83 -6.28 16.50 4.37
C ASP A 83 -7.60 16.38 5.13
N ARG A 84 -8.20 15.19 5.09
CA ARG A 84 -9.41 14.80 5.83
C ARG A 84 -9.14 13.72 6.86
N GLY A 85 -7.96 13.15 6.84
CA GLY A 85 -7.49 12.20 7.82
C GLY A 85 -6.72 11.02 7.24
N TYR A 86 -5.92 10.46 8.10
CA TYR A 86 -5.26 9.17 7.95
C TYR A 86 -5.80 8.25 9.04
N GLU A 87 -6.15 7.03 8.66
CA GLU A 87 -6.57 5.97 9.58
C GLU A 87 -5.56 4.83 9.50
N ASP A 88 -4.87 4.56 10.61
CA ASP A 88 -4.01 3.40 10.75
C ASP A 88 -4.87 2.14 10.88
N ARG A 89 -4.66 1.20 9.97
CA ARG A 89 -5.36 -0.10 9.90
C ARG A 89 -4.35 -1.25 9.85
N THR A 90 -3.17 -1.06 10.42
CA THR A 90 -2.07 -2.02 10.38
C THR A 90 -2.49 -3.38 10.94
N GLU A 91 -3.29 -3.43 12.01
CA GLU A 91 -3.72 -4.70 12.57
C GLU A 91 -4.69 -5.47 11.67
N ASP A 92 -5.54 -4.78 10.89
CA ASP A 92 -6.39 -5.43 9.90
C ASP A 92 -5.56 -6.06 8.78
N PHE A 93 -4.54 -5.34 8.33
CA PHE A 93 -3.58 -5.83 7.36
C PHE A 93 -2.83 -7.07 7.88
N LEU A 94 -2.30 -7.02 9.10
CA LEU A 94 -1.60 -8.15 9.73
C LEU A 94 -2.52 -9.36 9.89
N THR A 95 -3.76 -9.15 10.31
CA THR A 95 -4.77 -10.21 10.43
C THR A 95 -5.02 -10.88 9.08
N ASN A 96 -5.17 -10.10 8.01
CA ASN A 96 -5.35 -10.63 6.66
C ASN A 96 -4.14 -11.47 6.21
N TYR A 97 -2.92 -10.96 6.38
CA TYR A 97 -1.71 -11.66 5.93
C TYR A 97 -1.40 -12.91 6.77
N ARG A 98 -1.63 -12.88 8.10
CA ARG A 98 -1.55 -14.06 8.98
C ARG A 98 -2.53 -15.13 8.53
N THR A 99 -3.76 -14.74 8.17
CA THR A 99 -4.78 -15.65 7.64
C THR A 99 -4.34 -16.29 6.33
N ILE A 100 -3.82 -15.50 5.38
CA ILE A 100 -3.30 -16.03 4.10
C ILE A 100 -2.16 -17.04 4.34
N VAL A 101 -1.21 -16.72 5.22
CA VAL A 101 -0.11 -17.64 5.57
C VAL A 101 -0.65 -18.93 6.19
N ALA A 102 -1.57 -18.83 7.13
CA ALA A 102 -2.16 -19.99 7.82
C ALA A 102 -2.95 -20.88 6.84
N GLU A 103 -3.82 -20.28 6.01
CA GLU A 103 -4.62 -21.00 5.01
C GLU A 103 -3.73 -21.66 3.93
N THR A 104 -2.71 -20.96 3.46
CA THR A 104 -1.77 -21.53 2.48
C THR A 104 -1.06 -22.76 3.03
N ARG A 105 -0.68 -22.73 4.31
CA ARG A 105 -0.05 -23.88 4.98
C ARG A 105 -1.04 -25.02 5.22
N ALA A 106 -2.23 -24.69 5.74
CA ALA A 106 -3.24 -25.70 6.06
C ALA A 106 -3.78 -26.42 4.83
N ARG A 107 -3.87 -25.74 3.71
CA ARG A 107 -4.40 -26.29 2.45
C ARG A 107 -3.30 -26.62 1.42
N HIS A 108 -2.07 -26.76 1.86
CA HIS A 108 -0.92 -26.99 0.97
C HIS A 108 -1.13 -28.18 0.03
N ASP A 109 -1.60 -29.34 0.53
CA ASP A 109 -1.82 -30.55 -0.25
C ASP A 109 -2.96 -30.44 -1.27
N GLU A 110 -3.95 -29.60 -0.99
CA GLU A 110 -5.00 -29.25 -1.95
C GLU A 110 -4.45 -28.31 -3.02
N LEU A 111 -3.81 -27.22 -2.60
CA LEU A 111 -3.35 -26.15 -3.48
C LEU A 111 -2.26 -26.61 -4.44
N LYS A 112 -1.40 -27.54 -4.06
CA LYS A 112 -0.34 -28.07 -4.96
C LYS A 112 -0.89 -28.86 -6.14
N GLN A 113 -2.17 -29.22 -6.16
CA GLN A 113 -2.82 -29.86 -7.30
C GLN A 113 -3.12 -28.86 -8.42
N GLU A 114 -3.29 -27.60 -8.07
CA GLU A 114 -3.68 -26.50 -8.99
C GLU A 114 -2.54 -25.51 -9.23
N ILE A 115 -1.61 -25.39 -8.28
CA ILE A 115 -0.57 -24.36 -8.26
C ILE A 115 0.78 -25.03 -8.00
N SER A 116 1.85 -24.57 -8.66
CA SER A 116 3.19 -25.15 -8.46
C SER A 116 3.68 -24.93 -7.01
N GLU A 117 4.38 -25.93 -6.48
CA GLU A 117 4.96 -25.91 -5.14
C GLU A 117 5.86 -24.69 -4.92
N ALA A 118 6.71 -24.36 -5.89
CA ALA A 118 7.56 -23.17 -5.86
C ALA A 118 6.78 -21.86 -5.74
N PHE A 119 5.57 -21.77 -6.32
CA PHE A 119 4.71 -20.61 -6.18
C PHE A 119 4.05 -20.55 -4.81
N LEU A 120 3.63 -21.69 -4.25
CA LEU A 120 3.09 -21.78 -2.89
C LEU A 120 4.11 -21.35 -1.84
N GLU A 121 5.35 -21.84 -1.96
CA GLU A 121 6.44 -21.42 -1.08
C GLU A 121 6.73 -19.92 -1.21
N LYS A 122 6.74 -19.40 -2.44
CA LYS A 122 6.95 -17.97 -2.71
C LYS A 122 5.85 -17.11 -2.06
N ILE A 123 4.58 -17.55 -2.12
CA ILE A 123 3.48 -16.86 -1.43
C ILE A 123 3.68 -16.91 0.07
N GLY A 124 3.81 -18.09 0.65
CA GLY A 124 3.91 -18.29 2.09
C GLY A 124 5.05 -17.49 2.71
N ASN A 125 6.27 -17.62 2.16
CA ASN A 125 7.43 -16.90 2.65
C ASN A 125 7.30 -15.39 2.44
N GLY A 126 6.77 -14.98 1.30
CA GLY A 126 6.61 -13.57 0.99
C GLY A 126 5.59 -12.86 1.88
N MET A 127 4.46 -13.51 2.19
CA MET A 127 3.48 -12.94 3.11
C MET A 127 4.02 -12.89 4.55
N GLN A 128 4.87 -13.84 4.93
CA GLN A 128 5.51 -13.83 6.23
C GLN A 128 6.39 -12.59 6.45
N TYR A 129 7.13 -12.13 5.44
CA TYR A 129 7.92 -10.89 5.57
C TYR A 129 7.06 -9.65 5.91
N TRP A 130 5.84 -9.59 5.36
CA TRP A 130 4.92 -8.50 5.67
C TRP A 130 4.41 -8.58 7.11
N VAL A 131 4.10 -9.78 7.58
CA VAL A 131 3.71 -10.02 8.98
C VAL A 131 4.85 -9.63 9.91
N ASP A 132 6.04 -10.15 9.66
CA ASP A 132 7.21 -9.89 10.51
C ASP A 132 7.57 -8.39 10.55
N GLY A 133 7.54 -7.73 9.39
CA GLY A 133 7.79 -6.29 9.29
C GLY A 133 6.75 -5.43 10.01
N GLY A 134 5.49 -5.81 9.93
CA GLY A 134 4.41 -5.12 10.64
C GLY A 134 4.46 -5.34 12.15
N GLU A 135 4.65 -6.59 12.60
CA GLU A 135 4.80 -6.93 14.02
C GLU A 135 6.01 -6.25 14.68
N ALA A 136 7.08 -6.08 13.92
CA ALA A 136 8.27 -5.34 14.36
C ALA A 136 8.11 -3.80 14.33
N GLY A 137 6.98 -3.29 13.84
CA GLY A 137 6.72 -1.85 13.73
C GLY A 137 7.51 -1.16 12.61
N HIS A 138 7.97 -1.92 11.61
CA HIS A 138 8.70 -1.38 10.45
C HIS A 138 7.79 -1.11 9.25
N MET A 139 6.63 -1.76 9.22
CA MET A 139 5.59 -1.58 8.21
C MET A 139 4.28 -1.17 8.86
N VAL A 140 3.58 -0.28 8.20
CA VAL A 140 2.22 0.14 8.55
C VAL A 140 1.32 0.05 7.32
N TRP A 141 0.03 -0.10 7.55
CA TRP A 141 -0.99 -0.03 6.52
C TRP A 141 -2.12 0.88 6.98
N GLY A 142 -2.62 1.71 6.08
CA GLY A 142 -3.71 2.60 6.44
C GLY A 142 -4.33 3.29 5.25
N SER A 143 -5.42 3.99 5.51
CA SER A 143 -6.18 4.72 4.51
C SER A 143 -6.06 6.22 4.70
N PHE A 144 -5.98 6.92 3.58
CA PHE A 144 -5.95 8.37 3.50
C PHE A 144 -7.22 8.88 2.84
N HIS A 145 -7.70 10.02 3.31
CA HIS A 145 -8.79 10.74 2.69
C HIS A 145 -8.38 12.19 2.43
N PHE A 146 -8.43 12.60 1.18
CA PHE A 146 -8.10 13.94 0.72
C PHE A 146 -9.23 14.54 -0.10
N VAL A 147 -9.32 15.87 -0.10
CA VAL A 147 -10.30 16.60 -0.91
C VAL A 147 -9.59 17.67 -1.72
N LYS A 148 -9.90 17.76 -3.01
CA LYS A 148 -9.53 18.89 -3.84
C LYS A 148 -10.38 20.09 -3.47
N PRO A 149 -9.81 21.23 -3.07
CA PRO A 149 -10.60 22.44 -2.78
C PRO A 149 -11.52 22.85 -3.94
N ALA A 150 -12.67 23.45 -3.58
CA ALA A 150 -13.60 24.03 -4.56
C ALA A 150 -12.99 25.24 -5.27
#